data_428d1fe0307369c01a72cecb6055e362
#
_entry.id   428d1fe0307369c01a72cecb6055e362
#
_cell.length_a   1.000
_cell.length_b   1.000
_cell.length_c   1.000
_cell.angle_alpha   90.00
_cell.angle_beta   90.00
_cell.angle_gamma   90.00
#
_symmetry.space_group_name_H-M   'P 1'
#
loop_
_entity.id
_entity.type
_entity.pdbx_description
1 polymer ?
#
loop_
_entity_poly.entity_id
_entity_poly.type
_entity_poly.pdbx_seq_one_letter_code
_entity_poly.pdbx_strand_id
1 'polypeptide(L)'
;MIQYFVQVDIHADYDLVQLIGEGWYSRVYLAEHRTTRDEVVLKAINSNLVTADEFCREYQSSIGLWPHKNILRVYDAVFQCDGYFMFAMEYAPLGDLTSNISELGLGELHTKRVCCQVGSALQWIHSKNLCHLDVKLDNILVFKSDFTLVKLCDFGGVRVQGDIVIKKNELLPYCPAELVAKHANEYYQVDRVQDVFQFGIVVFFCLLGVLPWQKADRTDPNFQEFCAWRDKRSSKVK
;
A
#
# COMPACT_ATOMS: atom_id res chain seq x y z
N MET A 1 -13.99 5.31 -21.58
CA MET A 1 -15.41 5.63 -21.35
C MET A 1 -15.45 6.35 -20.02
N ILE A 2 -15.63 7.68 -20.03
CA ILE A 2 -15.78 8.46 -18.78
C ILE A 2 -17.14 8.07 -18.21
N GLN A 3 -17.10 7.21 -17.18
CA GLN A 3 -18.29 6.90 -16.43
C GLN A 3 -18.63 8.17 -15.65
N TYR A 4 -19.79 8.77 -15.95
CA TYR A 4 -20.29 9.92 -15.19
C TYR A 4 -20.50 9.44 -13.76
N PHE A 5 -19.69 9.92 -12.83
CA PHE A 5 -19.91 9.66 -11.40
C PHE A 5 -21.26 10.23 -11.02
N VAL A 6 -22.10 9.41 -10.42
CA VAL A 6 -23.38 9.89 -9.89
C VAL A 6 -23.07 10.81 -8.72
N GLN A 7 -23.50 12.07 -8.83
CA GLN A 7 -23.48 12.95 -7.69
C GLN A 7 -24.52 12.45 -6.69
N VAL A 8 -24.09 12.04 -5.51
CA VAL A 8 -24.94 11.50 -4.45
C VAL A 8 -24.70 12.31 -3.18
N ASP A 9 -25.74 12.51 -2.43
CA ASP A 9 -25.61 12.90 -1.04
C ASP A 9 -25.22 11.66 -0.24
N ILE A 10 -23.92 11.52 0.09
CA ILE A 10 -23.44 10.37 0.84
C ILE A 10 -24.12 10.26 2.22
N HIS A 11 -24.59 11.39 2.79
CA HIS A 11 -25.30 11.42 4.06
C HIS A 11 -26.71 10.82 3.99
N ALA A 12 -27.23 10.56 2.79
CA ALA A 12 -28.48 9.80 2.65
C ALA A 12 -28.27 8.32 3.04
N ASP A 13 -27.14 7.74 2.71
CA ASP A 13 -26.86 6.31 2.87
C ASP A 13 -25.87 5.99 3.98
N TYR A 14 -25.00 6.93 4.37
CA TYR A 14 -23.92 6.71 5.35
C TYR A 14 -23.90 7.77 6.44
N ASP A 15 -23.66 7.32 7.66
CA ASP A 15 -23.27 8.16 8.79
C ASP A 15 -21.75 8.15 8.91
N LEU A 16 -21.09 9.31 8.74
CA LEU A 16 -19.65 9.45 8.95
C LEU A 16 -19.35 9.39 10.45
N VAL A 17 -18.65 8.34 10.89
CA VAL A 17 -18.37 8.09 12.31
C VAL A 17 -17.08 8.78 12.74
N GLN A 18 -15.99 8.62 11.95
CA GLN A 18 -14.67 9.11 12.33
C GLN A 18 -13.78 9.31 11.11
N LEU A 19 -12.95 10.36 11.12
CA LEU A 19 -11.79 10.47 10.22
C LEU A 19 -10.68 9.55 10.76
N ILE A 20 -10.32 8.51 10.01
CA ILE A 20 -9.33 7.51 10.40
C ILE A 20 -8.00 7.63 9.66
N GLY A 21 -7.95 8.47 8.62
CA GLY A 21 -6.72 8.76 7.88
C GLY A 21 -6.83 10.05 7.08
N GLU A 22 -5.75 10.80 6.99
CA GLU A 22 -5.67 12.01 6.18
C GLU A 22 -4.29 12.08 5.51
N GLY A 23 -4.30 12.21 4.19
CA GLY A 23 -3.12 12.38 3.35
C GLY A 23 -3.17 13.70 2.56
N TRP A 24 -2.15 13.95 1.75
CA TRP A 24 -2.03 15.17 0.95
C TRP A 24 -3.23 15.43 0.03
N TYR A 25 -3.79 14.39 -0.57
CA TYR A 25 -4.89 14.50 -1.55
C TYR A 25 -6.12 13.67 -1.19
N SER A 26 -6.10 12.96 -0.05
CA SER A 26 -7.19 12.06 0.32
C SER A 26 -7.49 12.07 1.81
N ARG A 27 -8.74 11.76 2.14
CA ARG A 27 -9.23 11.50 3.49
C ARG A 27 -9.88 10.13 3.54
N VAL A 28 -9.78 9.49 4.69
CA VAL A 28 -10.33 8.15 4.91
C VAL A 28 -11.26 8.21 6.11
N TYR A 29 -12.53 7.93 5.90
CA TYR A 29 -13.56 7.97 6.94
C TYR A 29 -14.06 6.57 7.26
N LEU A 30 -14.15 6.27 8.56
CA LEU A 30 -15.04 5.20 9.03
C LEU A 30 -16.47 5.71 8.92
N ALA A 31 -17.33 4.92 8.31
CA ALA A 31 -18.75 5.23 8.14
C ALA A 31 -19.60 4.00 8.45
N GLU A 32 -20.85 4.24 8.84
CA GLU A 32 -21.86 3.20 9.04
C GLU A 32 -22.94 3.34 7.97
N HIS A 33 -23.25 2.26 7.26
CA HIS A 33 -24.34 2.27 6.29
C HIS A 33 -25.70 2.29 7.03
N ARG A 34 -26.50 3.31 6.82
CA ARG A 34 -27.72 3.59 7.62
C ARG A 34 -28.73 2.46 7.65
N THR A 35 -28.88 1.74 6.53
CA THR A 35 -29.87 0.66 6.40
C THR A 35 -29.34 -0.66 6.95
N THR A 36 -28.13 -1.08 6.59
CA THR A 36 -27.57 -2.39 6.97
C THR A 36 -26.81 -2.36 8.29
N ARG A 37 -26.42 -1.17 8.77
CA ARG A 37 -25.59 -0.93 9.96
C ARG A 37 -24.18 -1.52 9.85
N ASP A 38 -23.76 -1.84 8.61
CA ASP A 38 -22.41 -2.32 8.37
C ASP A 38 -21.41 -1.17 8.46
N GLU A 39 -20.28 -1.42 9.12
CA GLU A 39 -19.14 -0.53 9.10
C GLU A 39 -18.39 -0.66 7.78
N VAL A 40 -18.15 0.47 7.14
CA VAL A 40 -17.37 0.59 5.89
C VAL A 40 -16.37 1.73 6.00
N VAL A 41 -15.38 1.69 5.16
CA VAL A 41 -14.43 2.81 5.02
C VAL A 41 -14.69 3.51 3.70
N LEU A 42 -14.83 4.84 3.75
CA LEU A 42 -14.95 5.70 2.58
C LEU A 42 -13.61 6.41 2.34
N LYS A 43 -12.95 6.12 1.22
CA LYS A 43 -11.78 6.87 0.76
C LYS A 43 -12.27 8.02 -0.13
N ALA A 44 -12.04 9.26 0.33
CA ALA A 44 -12.42 10.50 -0.34
C ALA A 44 -11.15 11.15 -0.93
N ILE A 45 -11.09 11.30 -2.24
CA ILE A 45 -9.96 11.82 -3.00
C ILE A 45 -10.36 13.19 -3.56
N ASN A 46 -9.57 14.22 -3.25
CA ASN A 46 -9.87 15.61 -3.64
C ASN A 46 -9.82 15.75 -5.17
N SER A 47 -10.95 16.07 -5.79
CA SER A 47 -11.10 16.20 -7.24
C SER A 47 -10.40 17.42 -7.85
N ASN A 48 -9.92 18.37 -7.02
CA ASN A 48 -9.09 19.47 -7.48
C ASN A 48 -7.59 19.12 -7.57
N LEU A 49 -7.17 18.03 -6.91
CA LEU A 49 -5.78 17.58 -6.83
C LEU A 49 -5.51 16.32 -7.66
N VAL A 50 -6.55 15.52 -7.91
CA VAL A 50 -6.48 14.25 -8.63
C VAL A 50 -7.51 14.27 -9.76
N THR A 51 -7.09 13.90 -10.95
CA THR A 51 -7.99 13.82 -12.11
C THR A 51 -8.94 12.62 -11.99
N ALA A 52 -10.08 12.69 -12.69
CA ALA A 52 -11.03 11.58 -12.76
C ALA A 52 -10.37 10.29 -13.32
N ASP A 53 -9.44 10.41 -14.27
CA ASP A 53 -8.73 9.27 -14.86
C ASP A 53 -7.77 8.61 -13.84
N GLU A 54 -7.10 9.39 -13.01
CA GLU A 54 -6.23 8.87 -11.94
C GLU A 54 -7.05 8.15 -10.87
N PHE A 55 -8.17 8.74 -10.46
CA PHE A 55 -9.12 8.11 -9.55
C PHE A 55 -9.68 6.79 -10.11
N CYS A 56 -10.16 6.81 -11.36
CA CYS A 56 -10.68 5.60 -12.03
C CYS A 56 -9.63 4.50 -12.09
N ARG A 57 -8.36 4.84 -12.34
CA ARG A 57 -7.26 3.88 -12.39
C ARG A 57 -7.03 3.21 -11.05
N GLU A 58 -6.99 3.98 -9.96
CA GLU A 58 -6.86 3.44 -8.60
C GLU A 58 -8.03 2.52 -8.25
N TYR A 59 -9.25 2.97 -8.48
CA TYR A 59 -10.47 2.22 -8.22
C TYR A 59 -10.54 0.92 -9.03
N GLN A 60 -10.27 0.99 -10.35
CA GLN A 60 -10.29 -0.18 -11.23
C GLN A 60 -9.19 -1.19 -10.87
N SER A 61 -8.00 -0.72 -10.50
CA SER A 61 -6.93 -1.59 -9.99
C SER A 61 -7.38 -2.31 -8.73
N SER A 62 -8.02 -1.61 -7.80
CA SER A 62 -8.50 -2.16 -6.53
C SER A 62 -9.57 -3.24 -6.75
N ILE A 63 -10.58 -2.98 -7.58
CA ILE A 63 -11.63 -3.96 -7.91
C ILE A 63 -11.06 -5.14 -8.73
N GLY A 64 -10.18 -4.88 -9.70
CA GLY A 64 -9.60 -5.89 -10.57
C GLY A 64 -8.70 -6.90 -9.86
N LEU A 65 -8.22 -6.56 -8.67
CA LEU A 65 -7.42 -7.44 -7.83
C LEU A 65 -8.26 -8.33 -6.90
N TRP A 66 -9.54 -8.04 -6.72
CA TRP A 66 -10.49 -8.92 -6.04
C TRP A 66 -10.85 -10.14 -6.93
N PRO A 67 -11.12 -11.37 -6.40
CA PRO A 67 -11.12 -11.73 -4.99
C PRO A 67 -9.79 -12.42 -4.59
N HIS A 68 -9.01 -11.82 -3.73
CA HIS A 68 -7.90 -12.48 -3.08
C HIS A 68 -7.97 -12.21 -1.58
N LYS A 69 -7.86 -13.26 -0.73
CA LYS A 69 -8.09 -13.18 0.72
C LYS A 69 -7.23 -12.15 1.44
N ASN A 70 -6.02 -11.87 0.91
CA ASN A 70 -5.06 -10.93 1.49
C ASN A 70 -4.94 -9.63 0.69
N ILE A 71 -5.96 -9.28 -0.11
CA ILE A 71 -6.14 -7.99 -0.75
C ILE A 71 -7.38 -7.34 -0.16
N LEU A 72 -7.27 -6.05 0.19
CA LEU A 72 -8.39 -5.29 0.75
C LEU A 72 -9.54 -5.26 -0.26
N ARG A 73 -10.73 -5.59 0.21
CA ARG A 73 -11.94 -5.54 -0.62
C ARG A 73 -12.36 -4.08 -0.82
N VAL A 74 -12.51 -3.70 -2.07
CA VAL A 74 -13.20 -2.49 -2.49
C VAL A 74 -14.59 -2.88 -2.98
N TYR A 75 -15.61 -2.14 -2.56
CA TYR A 75 -16.99 -2.38 -2.96
C TYR A 75 -17.26 -1.67 -4.29
N ASP A 76 -18.23 -2.20 -5.04
CA ASP A 76 -18.69 -1.58 -6.29
C ASP A 76 -19.64 -0.40 -5.97
N ALA A 77 -19.05 0.61 -5.30
CA ALA A 77 -19.75 1.80 -4.87
C ALA A 77 -18.82 3.01 -5.02
N VAL A 78 -19.09 3.81 -6.04
CA VAL A 78 -18.33 5.01 -6.41
C VAL A 78 -19.26 6.21 -6.47
N PHE A 79 -18.86 7.31 -5.84
CA PHE A 79 -19.65 8.53 -5.81
C PHE A 79 -18.77 9.76 -5.96
N GLN A 80 -19.43 10.87 -6.28
CA GLN A 80 -18.84 12.21 -6.19
C GLN A 80 -19.69 13.04 -5.21
N CYS A 81 -19.05 13.61 -4.19
CA CYS A 81 -19.69 14.44 -3.19
C CYS A 81 -18.72 15.54 -2.74
N ASP A 82 -19.21 16.77 -2.59
CA ASP A 82 -18.51 17.93 -1.99
C ASP A 82 -17.08 18.18 -2.52
N GLY A 83 -16.86 17.96 -3.81
CA GLY A 83 -15.53 18.14 -4.42
C GLY A 83 -14.58 16.96 -4.22
N TYR A 84 -15.09 15.79 -3.81
CA TYR A 84 -14.34 14.55 -3.66
C TYR A 84 -14.89 13.46 -4.57
N PHE A 85 -13.99 12.67 -5.16
CA PHE A 85 -14.31 11.34 -5.65
C PHE A 85 -14.18 10.36 -4.50
N MET A 86 -15.12 9.45 -4.38
CA MET A 86 -15.17 8.50 -3.25
C MET A 86 -15.43 7.09 -3.71
N PHE A 87 -14.87 6.12 -3.00
CA PHE A 87 -15.25 4.71 -3.07
C PHE A 87 -15.29 4.07 -1.68
N ALA A 88 -16.09 3.02 -1.57
CA ALA A 88 -16.23 2.27 -0.34
C ALA A 88 -15.33 1.03 -0.31
N MET A 89 -14.79 0.70 0.86
CA MET A 89 -13.97 -0.49 1.10
C MET A 89 -14.24 -1.09 2.48
N GLU A 90 -13.81 -2.34 2.68
CA GLU A 90 -13.98 -3.01 3.96
C GLU A 90 -13.18 -2.35 5.08
N TYR A 91 -13.71 -2.41 6.29
CA TYR A 91 -13.08 -1.85 7.48
C TYR A 91 -12.13 -2.86 8.12
N ALA A 92 -10.92 -2.42 8.43
CA ALA A 92 -9.92 -3.16 9.19
C ALA A 92 -9.92 -2.67 10.65
N PRO A 93 -10.45 -3.45 11.61
CA PRO A 93 -10.72 -2.95 12.96
C PRO A 93 -9.45 -2.68 13.79
N LEU A 94 -8.30 -3.22 13.39
CA LEU A 94 -7.04 -3.02 14.08
C LEU A 94 -6.09 -2.03 13.38
N GLY A 95 -6.55 -1.39 12.28
CA GLY A 95 -5.74 -0.41 11.55
C GLY A 95 -4.59 -1.06 10.75
N ASP A 96 -3.50 -0.31 10.59
CA ASP A 96 -2.34 -0.73 9.82
C ASP A 96 -1.32 -1.54 10.65
N LEU A 97 -0.35 -2.11 9.94
CA LEU A 97 0.69 -2.93 10.57
C LEU A 97 1.67 -2.06 11.38
N THR A 98 1.90 -0.79 11.02
CA THR A 98 2.74 0.14 11.78
C THR A 98 2.24 0.30 13.21
N SER A 99 0.93 0.50 13.36
CA SER A 99 0.26 0.67 14.65
C SER A 99 0.25 -0.60 15.51
N ASN A 100 0.57 -1.76 14.92
CA ASN A 100 0.49 -3.06 15.58
C ASN A 100 1.87 -3.69 15.87
N ILE A 101 2.98 -3.00 15.58
CA ILE A 101 4.35 -3.49 15.82
C ILE A 101 4.98 -2.69 16.96
N SER A 102 5.55 -3.39 17.93
CA SER A 102 6.36 -2.76 18.99
C SER A 102 7.82 -2.57 18.54
N GLU A 103 8.59 -1.82 19.32
CA GLU A 103 10.04 -1.64 19.11
C GLU A 103 10.84 -2.96 19.14
N LEU A 104 10.25 -4.06 19.62
CA LEU A 104 10.85 -5.40 19.63
C LEU A 104 10.45 -6.24 18.41
N GLY A 105 9.66 -5.68 17.49
CA GLY A 105 9.06 -6.41 16.37
C GLY A 105 7.88 -7.28 16.79
N LEU A 106 7.46 -8.17 15.87
CA LEU A 106 6.36 -9.11 16.07
C LEU A 106 6.81 -10.48 16.59
N GLY A 107 8.12 -10.75 16.58
CA GLY A 107 8.68 -12.09 16.76
C GLY A 107 8.45 -12.99 15.52
N GLU A 108 9.12 -14.14 15.53
CA GLU A 108 9.22 -15.02 14.35
C GLU A 108 7.86 -15.56 13.89
N LEU A 109 7.01 -16.00 14.82
CA LEU A 109 5.72 -16.62 14.48
C LEU A 109 4.79 -15.64 13.74
N HIS A 110 4.60 -14.43 14.28
CA HIS A 110 3.71 -13.44 13.70
C HIS A 110 4.30 -12.87 12.41
N THR A 111 5.62 -12.66 12.36
CA THR A 111 6.30 -12.26 11.12
C THR A 111 6.07 -13.28 10.00
N LYS A 112 6.20 -14.58 10.27
CA LYS A 112 5.88 -15.62 9.27
C LYS A 112 4.45 -15.54 8.78
N ARG A 113 3.48 -15.31 9.67
CA ARG A 113 2.06 -15.14 9.28
C ARG A 113 1.86 -13.97 8.36
N VAL A 114 2.43 -12.80 8.68
CA VAL A 114 2.38 -11.61 7.83
C VAL A 114 3.05 -11.88 6.48
N CYS A 115 4.28 -12.42 6.49
CA CYS A 115 5.05 -12.69 5.28
C CYS A 115 4.35 -13.63 4.31
N CYS A 116 3.76 -14.71 4.79
CA CYS A 116 3.02 -15.65 3.94
C CYS A 116 1.82 -14.98 3.26
N GLN A 117 1.12 -14.11 3.97
CA GLN A 117 -0.09 -13.46 3.47
C GLN A 117 0.23 -12.33 2.50
N VAL A 118 1.18 -11.44 2.85
CA VAL A 118 1.61 -10.35 1.96
C VAL A 118 2.30 -10.92 0.72
N GLY A 119 3.16 -11.93 0.88
CA GLY A 119 3.80 -12.63 -0.24
C GLY A 119 2.77 -13.26 -1.20
N SER A 120 1.69 -13.85 -0.66
CA SER A 120 0.58 -14.39 -1.46
C SER A 120 -0.17 -13.29 -2.23
N ALA A 121 -0.41 -12.13 -1.60
CA ALA A 121 -1.03 -10.97 -2.26
C ALA A 121 -0.14 -10.44 -3.40
N LEU A 122 1.17 -10.28 -3.16
CA LEU A 122 2.12 -9.82 -4.19
C LEU A 122 2.23 -10.84 -5.34
N GLN A 123 2.28 -12.13 -5.04
CA GLN A 123 2.27 -13.17 -6.06
C GLN A 123 1.02 -13.08 -6.97
N TRP A 124 -0.14 -12.81 -6.37
CA TRP A 124 -1.39 -12.62 -7.11
C TRP A 124 -1.32 -11.39 -8.03
N ILE A 125 -0.84 -10.24 -7.53
CA ILE A 125 -0.66 -9.00 -8.30
C ILE A 125 0.31 -9.26 -9.47
N HIS A 126 1.48 -9.86 -9.19
CA HIS A 126 2.50 -10.17 -10.19
C HIS A 126 2.03 -11.19 -11.24
N SER A 127 1.13 -12.12 -10.87
CA SER A 127 0.53 -13.07 -11.82
C SER A 127 -0.36 -12.39 -12.87
N LYS A 128 -0.85 -11.19 -12.57
CA LYS A 128 -1.61 -10.33 -13.50
C LYS A 128 -0.73 -9.34 -14.27
N ASN A 129 0.60 -9.53 -14.23
CA ASN A 129 1.59 -8.63 -14.84
C ASN A 129 1.53 -7.20 -14.29
N LEU A 130 1.15 -7.05 -13.01
CA LEU A 130 1.07 -5.79 -12.30
C LEU A 130 2.14 -5.73 -11.21
N CYS A 131 2.53 -4.51 -10.81
CA CYS A 131 3.39 -4.23 -9.67
C CYS A 131 2.67 -3.26 -8.73
N HIS A 132 2.79 -3.45 -7.42
CA HIS A 132 2.13 -2.61 -6.41
C HIS A 132 2.81 -1.23 -6.27
N LEU A 133 4.12 -1.23 -6.15
CA LEU A 133 5.05 -0.09 -6.07
C LEU A 133 4.96 0.76 -4.79
N ASP A 134 4.10 0.41 -3.84
CA ASP A 134 3.99 1.10 -2.54
C ASP A 134 3.77 0.10 -1.39
N VAL A 135 4.59 -0.97 -1.35
CA VAL A 135 4.54 -1.98 -0.28
C VAL A 135 5.25 -1.44 0.96
N LYS A 136 4.49 -1.13 1.99
CA LYS A 136 4.98 -0.60 3.27
C LYS A 136 4.05 -1.03 4.41
N LEU A 137 4.46 -0.82 5.65
CA LEU A 137 3.70 -1.20 6.84
C LEU A 137 2.32 -0.55 6.89
N ASP A 138 2.23 0.74 6.51
CA ASP A 138 0.99 1.52 6.49
C ASP A 138 -0.05 0.96 5.50
N ASN A 139 0.40 0.26 4.45
CA ASN A 139 -0.46 -0.34 3.43
C ASN A 139 -0.77 -1.82 3.69
N ILE A 140 -0.48 -2.33 4.88
CA ILE A 140 -0.84 -3.67 5.33
C ILE A 140 -1.79 -3.55 6.52
N LEU A 141 -3.06 -3.87 6.30
CA LEU A 141 -4.12 -3.72 7.31
C LEU A 141 -4.30 -5.01 8.11
N VAL A 142 -4.51 -4.86 9.42
CA VAL A 142 -4.61 -5.96 10.38
C VAL A 142 -6.08 -6.18 10.76
N PHE A 143 -6.56 -7.40 10.53
CA PHE A 143 -7.94 -7.81 10.84
C PHE A 143 -8.04 -8.64 12.11
N LYS A 144 -6.95 -9.32 12.50
CA LYS A 144 -6.89 -10.17 13.70
C LYS A 144 -5.59 -9.92 14.47
N SER A 145 -5.69 -9.79 15.77
CA SER A 145 -4.57 -9.46 16.67
C SER A 145 -3.47 -10.53 16.71
N ASP A 146 -3.78 -11.76 16.32
CA ASP A 146 -2.81 -12.84 16.17
C ASP A 146 -2.17 -12.89 14.77
N PHE A 147 -2.45 -11.89 13.91
CA PHE A 147 -1.99 -11.76 12.52
C PHE A 147 -2.35 -12.96 11.61
N THR A 148 -3.41 -13.70 11.93
CA THR A 148 -3.93 -14.76 11.04
C THR A 148 -4.71 -14.21 9.86
N LEU A 149 -5.07 -12.91 9.89
CA LEU A 149 -5.64 -12.19 8.76
C LEU A 149 -5.08 -10.78 8.67
N VAL A 150 -4.25 -10.56 7.63
CA VAL A 150 -3.79 -9.25 7.18
C VAL A 150 -4.07 -9.10 5.69
N LYS A 151 -4.26 -7.85 5.24
CA LYS A 151 -4.55 -7.55 3.83
C LYS A 151 -3.74 -6.36 3.34
N LEU A 152 -3.24 -6.48 2.11
CA LEU A 152 -2.57 -5.39 1.38
C LEU A 152 -3.62 -4.44 0.82
N CYS A 153 -3.37 -3.14 0.90
CA CYS A 153 -4.26 -2.08 0.44
C CYS A 153 -3.49 -0.98 -0.32
N ASP A 154 -4.21 0.03 -0.76
CA ASP A 154 -3.73 1.22 -1.49
C ASP A 154 -3.07 0.89 -2.85
N PHE A 155 -3.92 0.69 -3.85
CA PHE A 155 -3.51 0.31 -5.21
C PHE A 155 -3.34 1.52 -6.16
N GLY A 156 -3.26 2.74 -5.65
CA GLY A 156 -3.03 3.97 -6.42
C GLY A 156 -1.69 3.98 -7.16
N GLY A 157 -0.70 3.31 -6.59
CA GLY A 157 0.63 3.12 -7.17
C GLY A 157 0.71 2.05 -8.27
N VAL A 158 -0.27 1.17 -8.41
CA VAL A 158 -0.20 0.00 -9.29
C VAL A 158 0.06 0.37 -10.75
N ARG A 159 1.02 -0.32 -11.37
CA ARG A 159 1.39 -0.18 -12.78
C ARG A 159 1.64 -1.55 -13.41
N VAL A 160 1.61 -1.58 -14.73
CA VAL A 160 1.97 -2.77 -15.51
C VAL A 160 3.48 -2.98 -15.46
N GLN A 161 3.91 -4.23 -15.30
CA GLN A 161 5.32 -4.61 -15.40
C GLN A 161 5.90 -4.14 -16.75
N GLY A 162 7.00 -3.41 -16.70
CA GLY A 162 7.66 -2.87 -17.89
C GLY A 162 7.23 -1.46 -18.29
N ASP A 163 6.17 -0.90 -17.71
CA ASP A 163 5.79 0.49 -17.94
C ASP A 163 6.96 1.45 -17.66
N ILE A 164 7.00 2.56 -18.41
CA ILE A 164 7.93 3.65 -18.16
C ILE A 164 7.18 4.75 -17.41
N VAL A 165 7.60 5.03 -16.20
CA VAL A 165 6.98 6.02 -15.32
C VAL A 165 7.98 7.06 -14.84
N ILE A 166 7.46 8.22 -14.43
CA ILE A 166 8.28 9.28 -13.84
C ILE A 166 8.47 8.99 -12.35
N LYS A 167 9.72 9.05 -11.88
CA LYS A 167 10.02 8.97 -10.46
C LYS A 167 9.39 10.16 -9.74
N LYS A 168 8.46 9.87 -8.83
CA LYS A 168 7.97 10.81 -7.84
C LYS A 168 8.90 10.81 -6.62
N ASN A 169 8.75 11.78 -5.71
CA ASN A 169 9.42 11.71 -4.41
C ASN A 169 8.88 10.51 -3.64
N GLU A 170 9.75 9.54 -3.40
CA GLU A 170 9.39 8.28 -2.76
C GLU A 170 9.70 8.30 -1.28
N LEU A 171 8.92 7.51 -0.52
CA LEU A 171 9.18 7.30 0.90
C LEU A 171 10.47 6.50 1.08
N LEU A 172 11.54 7.16 1.47
CA LEU A 172 12.69 6.52 2.08
C LEU A 172 12.18 5.86 3.39
N PRO A 173 12.49 4.68 3.78
CA PRO A 173 13.53 3.73 3.37
C PRO A 173 13.08 2.63 2.39
N TYR A 174 11.82 2.64 1.95
CA TYR A 174 11.26 1.62 1.06
C TYR A 174 11.70 1.78 -0.41
N CYS A 175 12.33 2.91 -0.76
CA CYS A 175 12.80 3.17 -2.11
C CYS A 175 14.01 2.28 -2.44
N PRO A 176 13.97 1.44 -3.49
CA PRO A 176 15.10 0.63 -3.92
C PRO A 176 16.32 1.47 -4.29
N ALA A 177 17.52 0.92 -4.04
CA ALA A 177 18.78 1.65 -4.23
C ALA A 177 18.97 2.19 -5.66
N GLU A 178 18.55 1.43 -6.66
CA GLU A 178 18.61 1.84 -8.07
C GLU A 178 17.69 3.02 -8.39
N LEU A 179 16.60 3.19 -7.63
CA LEU A 179 15.71 4.33 -7.76
C LEU A 179 16.17 5.51 -6.88
N VAL A 180 16.78 5.25 -5.73
CA VAL A 180 17.38 6.30 -4.89
C VAL A 180 18.45 7.07 -5.69
N ALA A 181 19.23 6.37 -6.53
CA ALA A 181 20.26 6.97 -7.35
C ALA A 181 19.75 7.88 -8.48
N LYS A 182 18.46 7.77 -8.84
CA LYS A 182 17.84 8.63 -9.86
C LYS A 182 17.39 9.96 -9.28
N HIS A 183 17.45 11.02 -10.09
CA HIS A 183 16.89 12.31 -9.72
C HIS A 183 15.36 12.31 -9.78
N ALA A 184 14.73 13.24 -9.07
CA ALA A 184 13.29 13.47 -9.20
C ALA A 184 12.96 13.83 -10.67
N ASN A 185 11.81 13.35 -11.15
CA ASN A 185 11.33 13.48 -12.53
C ASN A 185 12.13 12.69 -13.60
N GLU A 186 13.11 11.86 -13.23
CA GLU A 186 13.68 10.90 -14.18
C GLU A 186 12.72 9.74 -14.44
N TYR A 187 12.79 9.20 -15.65
CA TYR A 187 12.02 8.02 -16.02
C TYR A 187 12.69 6.74 -15.52
N TYR A 188 11.88 5.78 -15.11
CA TYR A 188 12.33 4.43 -14.80
C TYR A 188 11.33 3.38 -15.30
N GLN A 189 11.83 2.18 -15.48
CA GLN A 189 10.99 1.04 -15.86
C GLN A 189 10.46 0.34 -14.61
N VAL A 190 9.15 0.10 -14.59
CA VAL A 190 8.47 -0.64 -13.53
C VAL A 190 8.91 -2.10 -13.54
N ASP A 191 9.35 -2.60 -12.39
CA ASP A 191 9.75 -4.00 -12.23
C ASP A 191 9.25 -4.53 -10.87
N ARG A 192 8.76 -5.78 -10.87
CA ARG A 192 8.30 -6.49 -9.67
C ARG A 192 9.37 -6.62 -8.58
N VAL A 193 10.65 -6.53 -8.94
CA VAL A 193 11.75 -6.54 -7.97
C VAL A 193 11.67 -5.36 -7.00
N GLN A 194 11.01 -4.26 -7.38
CA GLN A 194 10.76 -3.12 -6.52
C GLN A 194 9.83 -3.49 -5.37
N ASP A 195 8.74 -4.22 -5.64
CA ASP A 195 7.85 -4.76 -4.61
C ASP A 195 8.58 -5.76 -3.71
N VAL A 196 9.46 -6.60 -4.27
CA VAL A 196 10.26 -7.56 -3.50
C VAL A 196 11.21 -6.85 -2.55
N PHE A 197 11.85 -5.76 -2.99
CA PHE A 197 12.70 -4.94 -2.13
C PHE A 197 11.90 -4.33 -0.98
N GLN A 198 10.79 -3.67 -1.29
CA GLN A 198 9.89 -3.05 -0.31
C GLN A 198 9.38 -4.09 0.70
N PHE A 199 8.99 -5.25 0.21
CA PHE A 199 8.57 -6.36 1.07
C PHE A 199 9.70 -6.83 2.00
N GLY A 200 10.95 -6.86 1.51
CA GLY A 200 12.13 -7.15 2.35
C GLY A 200 12.27 -6.18 3.53
N ILE A 201 12.00 -4.89 3.33
CA ILE A 201 12.00 -3.89 4.42
C ILE A 201 10.88 -4.17 5.42
N VAL A 202 9.67 -4.50 4.94
CA VAL A 202 8.55 -4.90 5.81
C VAL A 202 8.93 -6.11 6.67
N VAL A 203 9.51 -7.15 6.08
CA VAL A 203 9.94 -8.37 6.80
C VAL A 203 10.97 -8.02 7.87
N PHE A 204 11.96 -7.20 7.53
CA PHE A 204 13.01 -6.77 8.46
C PHE A 204 12.39 -6.02 9.66
N PHE A 205 11.50 -5.08 9.40
CA PHE A 205 10.83 -4.31 10.46
C PHE A 205 9.93 -5.22 11.34
N CYS A 206 9.18 -6.13 10.73
CA CYS A 206 8.37 -7.10 11.47
C CYS A 206 9.21 -7.96 12.43
N LEU A 207 10.43 -8.31 12.05
CA LEU A 207 11.32 -9.12 12.89
C LEU A 207 11.95 -8.32 14.03
N LEU A 208 12.39 -7.09 13.76
CA LEU A 208 13.32 -6.36 14.63
C LEU A 208 12.72 -5.07 15.23
N GLY A 209 11.55 -4.60 14.77
CA GLY A 209 10.91 -3.38 15.22
C GLY A 209 11.63 -2.08 14.80
N VAL A 210 12.64 -2.20 13.94
CA VAL A 210 13.43 -1.06 13.45
C VAL A 210 13.64 -1.16 11.94
N LEU A 211 13.83 -0.01 11.30
CA LEU A 211 14.17 0.05 9.89
C LEU A 211 15.64 -0.34 9.65
N PRO A 212 15.96 -1.04 8.56
CA PRO A 212 17.34 -1.43 8.28
C PRO A 212 18.24 -0.22 7.97
N TRP A 213 17.70 0.84 7.40
CA TRP A 213 18.34 2.12 7.04
C TRP A 213 17.29 3.19 6.88
N GLN A 214 17.71 4.45 6.81
CA GLN A 214 16.84 5.57 6.44
C GLN A 214 16.79 5.77 4.93
N LYS A 215 17.85 5.39 4.24
CA LYS A 215 17.99 5.55 2.79
C LYS A 215 18.88 4.46 2.21
N ALA A 216 18.45 3.80 1.14
CA ALA A 216 19.21 2.74 0.49
C ALA A 216 20.31 3.31 -0.43
N ASP A 217 21.20 4.14 0.11
CA ASP A 217 22.38 4.65 -0.58
C ASP A 217 23.63 4.63 0.33
N ARG A 218 24.80 4.90 -0.28
CA ARG A 218 26.08 4.83 0.42
C ARG A 218 26.35 6.00 1.38
N THR A 219 25.44 6.95 1.54
CA THR A 219 25.51 7.98 2.57
C THR A 219 24.93 7.49 3.89
N ASP A 220 24.11 6.43 3.88
CA ASP A 220 23.57 5.78 5.05
C ASP A 220 24.53 4.71 5.59
N PRO A 221 25.02 4.82 6.85
CA PRO A 221 25.98 3.88 7.42
C PRO A 221 25.48 2.43 7.45
N ASN A 222 24.20 2.22 7.79
CA ASN A 222 23.61 0.89 7.87
C ASN A 222 23.51 0.25 6.48
N PHE A 223 23.20 1.04 5.45
CA PHE A 223 23.18 0.54 4.09
C PHE A 223 24.59 0.23 3.58
N GLN A 224 25.62 0.99 3.99
CA GLN A 224 27.01 0.65 3.70
C GLN A 224 27.42 -0.71 4.30
N GLU A 225 27.05 -0.96 5.57
CA GLU A 225 27.33 -2.24 6.23
C GLU A 225 26.65 -3.41 5.50
N PHE A 226 25.39 -3.22 5.13
CA PHE A 226 24.63 -4.21 4.33
C PHE A 226 25.35 -4.51 3.00
N CYS A 227 25.78 -3.50 2.27
CA CYS A 227 26.53 -3.67 1.03
C CYS A 227 27.83 -4.45 1.24
N ALA A 228 28.60 -4.09 2.27
CA ALA A 228 29.85 -4.76 2.59
C ALA A 228 29.64 -6.24 2.97
N TRP A 229 28.59 -6.55 3.72
CA TRP A 229 28.20 -7.92 4.07
C TRP A 229 27.77 -8.71 2.82
N ARG A 230 26.93 -8.14 1.95
CA ARG A 230 26.48 -8.74 0.70
C ARG A 230 27.66 -9.09 -0.22
N ASP A 231 28.59 -8.16 -0.40
CA ASP A 231 29.74 -8.31 -1.30
C ASP A 231 30.69 -9.40 -0.81
N LYS A 232 30.90 -9.51 0.53
CA LYS A 232 31.67 -10.61 1.15
C LYS A 232 31.02 -11.99 0.92
N ARG A 233 29.69 -12.08 0.86
CA ARG A 233 29.00 -13.34 0.58
C ARG A 233 29.06 -13.73 -0.89
N SER A 234 28.89 -12.79 -1.79
CA SER A 234 28.97 -13.01 -3.24
C SER A 234 30.37 -13.51 -3.67
N SER A 235 31.42 -13.08 -2.97
CA SER A 235 32.79 -13.56 -3.23
C SER A 235 33.07 -14.99 -2.72
N LYS A 236 32.23 -15.55 -1.83
CA LYS A 236 32.39 -16.90 -1.30
C LYS A 236 31.60 -17.97 -2.08
N VAL A 237 30.74 -17.56 -3.02
CA VAL A 237 29.89 -18.44 -3.82
C VAL A 237 30.49 -18.65 -5.25
N LYS A 238 31.66 -18.08 -5.50
CA LYS A 238 32.51 -18.40 -6.66
C LYS A 238 33.57 -19.40 -6.24
#